data_0f364ca50288b72db7b71acc70d7c263
#
_entry.id   0f364ca50288b72db7b71acc70d7c263
#
_cell.length_a   1.000
_cell.length_b   1.000
_cell.length_c   1.000
_cell.angle_alpha   90.00
_cell.angle_beta   90.00
_cell.angle_gamma   90.00
#
_symmetry.space_group_name_H-M   'P 1'
#
loop_
_entity.id
_entity.type
_entity.pdbx_description
1 polymer ?
#
loop_
_entity_poly.entity_id
_entity_poly.type
_entity_poly.pdbx_seq_one_letter_code
_entity_poly.pdbx_strand_id
1 'polypeptide(L)'
;MRSFRASIFGLTGLILVPLLACQPLSAYAQAAPTEPTPVQLMMNALANANAAVVGIRVSAADGARSAETLGQRRNGSGVLIGEDGLVLTIGYLLLEAEQIEIVTQDNKTVPARAVAYDLATGFGLLRPLLPLPKEIAEHIVALGDTRELKPGEALMAVTGPQPNNDGDIAMTRLVSKRAFSGTWEYHIESALFTSPPITVSGGNHSGAPLFNQKGELIGIGSLLVADASGADKKQPGNMFVPVDLLRPILAEMQQSGMSQKSRRPWLGVTSSDQGGRVQVLRVSKGGPAQLAGLRAGDVVMAVDGVPVATLETFYKKVWDRASPDAEITLTVRQGDEVKSIVLKAEDRMLTLKKPASI
;
A
#
# COMPACT_ATOMS: atom_id res chain seq x y z
N MET A 1 95.91 -39.82 -7.64
CA MET A 1 96.29 -41.16 -8.13
C MET A 1 95.33 -41.61 -9.24
N ARG A 2 95.88 -41.91 -10.42
CA ARG A 2 95.31 -42.66 -11.52
C ARG A 2 94.05 -42.13 -12.25
N SER A 3 94.18 -41.45 -13.40
CA SER A 3 94.55 -41.87 -14.75
C SER A 3 93.49 -42.88 -15.30
N PHE A 4 92.77 -42.63 -16.33
CA PHE A 4 93.11 -42.98 -17.74
C PHE A 4 91.92 -42.77 -18.70
N ARG A 5 92.18 -42.02 -19.78
CA ARG A 5 91.99 -42.25 -21.22
C ARG A 5 90.61 -42.55 -21.79
N ALA A 6 90.11 -41.64 -22.52
CA ALA A 6 89.93 -41.56 -23.98
C ALA A 6 89.46 -42.81 -24.72
N SER A 7 88.44 -42.72 -25.50
CA SER A 7 88.36 -43.14 -26.87
C SER A 7 87.21 -42.50 -27.64
N ILE A 8 87.55 -42.01 -28.82
CA ILE A 8 86.73 -41.43 -29.88
C ILE A 8 86.08 -42.56 -30.66
N PHE A 9 84.80 -42.48 -30.98
CA PHE A 9 84.23 -43.02 -32.24
C PHE A 9 82.99 -42.20 -32.58
N GLY A 10 83.00 -41.64 -33.77
CA GLY A 10 81.92 -40.92 -34.38
C GLY A 10 80.84 -41.85 -34.95
N LEU A 11 79.67 -41.42 -35.01
CA LEU A 11 78.69 -41.86 -35.97
C LEU A 11 77.60 -40.80 -36.20
N THR A 12 77.48 -40.51 -37.48
CA THR A 12 76.40 -39.72 -38.10
C THR A 12 75.03 -40.00 -37.53
N GLY A 13 74.43 -39.01 -36.99
CA GLY A 13 73.05 -39.08 -36.42
C GLY A 13 72.10 -38.15 -37.16
N LEU A 14 71.09 -38.71 -37.68
CA LEU A 14 69.93 -38.16 -38.33
C LEU A 14 69.26 -37.04 -37.49
N ILE A 15 69.09 -35.87 -38.08
CA ILE A 15 68.30 -34.79 -37.46
C ILE A 15 66.82 -35.12 -37.69
N LEU A 16 66.12 -35.58 -36.64
CA LEU A 16 64.66 -35.69 -36.60
C LEU A 16 64.11 -34.34 -36.16
N VAL A 17 63.48 -33.61 -37.07
CA VAL A 17 62.72 -32.40 -36.81
C VAL A 17 61.36 -32.85 -36.25
N PRO A 18 60.99 -32.49 -35.04
CA PRO A 18 59.63 -32.76 -34.54
C PRO A 18 58.63 -31.81 -35.26
N LEU A 19 57.72 -32.40 -36.02
CA LEU A 19 56.52 -31.72 -36.52
C LEU A 19 55.73 -31.26 -35.33
N LEU A 20 55.74 -29.96 -35.02
CA LEU A 20 54.78 -29.33 -34.10
C LEU A 20 53.41 -29.41 -34.76
N ALA A 21 52.60 -30.34 -34.33
CA ALA A 21 51.17 -30.36 -34.64
C ALA A 21 50.50 -29.11 -34.08
N CYS A 22 50.23 -28.16 -34.99
CA CYS A 22 49.32 -27.01 -34.64
C CYS A 22 47.94 -27.57 -34.42
N GLN A 23 47.57 -27.74 -33.15
CA GLN A 23 46.17 -28.00 -32.78
C GLN A 23 45.37 -26.70 -33.03
N PRO A 24 44.26 -26.74 -33.74
CA PRO A 24 43.41 -25.57 -33.87
C PRO A 24 42.87 -25.25 -32.48
N LEU A 25 43.14 -24.06 -31.93
CA LEU A 25 42.40 -23.50 -30.83
C LEU A 25 40.91 -23.45 -31.25
N SER A 26 40.12 -24.38 -30.72
CA SER A 26 38.68 -24.30 -30.80
C SER A 26 38.29 -22.99 -30.10
N ALA A 27 38.01 -21.95 -30.88
CA ALA A 27 37.38 -20.74 -30.40
C ALA A 27 36.05 -21.19 -29.77
N TYR A 28 35.97 -21.16 -28.47
CA TYR A 28 34.68 -21.18 -27.77
C TYR A 28 33.90 -19.99 -28.29
N ALA A 29 32.99 -20.23 -29.23
CA ALA A 29 32.03 -19.26 -29.67
C ALA A 29 31.25 -18.87 -28.41
N GLN A 30 31.53 -17.68 -27.90
CA GLN A 30 30.74 -17.05 -26.86
C GLN A 30 29.32 -16.94 -27.42
N ALA A 31 28.41 -17.76 -26.91
CA ALA A 31 27.01 -17.71 -27.31
C ALA A 31 26.55 -16.25 -27.12
N ALA A 32 26.05 -15.66 -28.18
CA ALA A 32 25.46 -14.34 -28.12
C ALA A 32 24.41 -14.36 -26.97
N PRO A 33 24.31 -13.28 -26.16
CA PRO A 33 23.32 -13.22 -25.09
C PRO A 33 21.94 -13.46 -25.72
N THR A 34 21.31 -14.56 -25.34
CA THR A 34 19.93 -14.88 -25.73
C THR A 34 19.02 -13.81 -25.16
N GLU A 35 18.18 -13.22 -26.01
CA GLU A 35 17.14 -12.29 -25.52
C GLU A 35 16.32 -12.96 -24.43
N PRO A 36 16.01 -12.22 -23.32
CA PRO A 36 15.29 -12.80 -22.20
C PRO A 36 13.90 -13.26 -22.65
N THR A 37 13.51 -14.45 -22.22
CA THR A 37 12.17 -14.97 -22.49
C THR A 37 11.09 -14.11 -21.81
N PRO A 38 9.84 -14.13 -22.28
CA PRO A 38 8.73 -13.40 -21.61
C PRO A 38 8.60 -13.71 -20.12
N VAL A 39 8.87 -14.95 -19.71
CA VAL A 39 8.86 -15.37 -18.31
C VAL A 39 10.00 -14.71 -17.52
N GLN A 40 11.21 -14.66 -18.10
CA GLN A 40 12.34 -13.98 -17.48
C GLN A 40 12.09 -12.48 -17.34
N LEU A 41 11.50 -11.84 -18.36
CA LEU A 41 11.12 -10.42 -18.30
C LEU A 41 10.13 -10.16 -17.17
N MET A 42 9.11 -11.01 -17.05
CA MET A 42 8.13 -10.92 -15.95
C MET A 42 8.81 -11.11 -14.58
N MET A 43 9.65 -12.12 -14.42
CA MET A 43 10.35 -12.36 -13.15
C MET A 43 11.27 -11.20 -12.77
N ASN A 44 11.99 -10.63 -13.73
CA ASN A 44 12.84 -9.46 -13.50
C ASN A 44 12.01 -8.24 -13.11
N ALA A 45 10.87 -8.00 -13.76
CA ALA A 45 9.96 -6.90 -13.42
C ALA A 45 9.42 -7.04 -12.01
N LEU A 46 9.00 -8.24 -11.61
CA LEU A 46 8.50 -8.51 -10.26
C LEU A 46 9.63 -8.42 -9.20
N ALA A 47 10.85 -8.85 -9.52
CA ALA A 47 12.00 -8.69 -8.63
C ALA A 47 12.35 -7.22 -8.41
N ASN A 48 12.35 -6.41 -9.46
CA ASN A 48 12.55 -4.96 -9.37
C ASN A 48 11.45 -4.28 -8.54
N ALA A 49 10.19 -4.68 -8.75
CA ALA A 49 9.07 -4.16 -7.97
C ALA A 49 9.19 -4.51 -6.48
N ASN A 50 9.61 -5.74 -6.16
CA ASN A 50 9.87 -6.15 -4.79
C ASN A 50 10.99 -5.35 -4.14
N ALA A 51 12.05 -5.02 -4.86
CA ALA A 51 13.18 -4.23 -4.34
C ALA A 51 12.79 -2.80 -3.95
N ALA A 52 11.71 -2.26 -4.53
CA ALA A 52 11.15 -0.94 -4.17
C ALA A 52 10.32 -0.93 -2.89
N VAL A 53 10.04 -2.11 -2.30
CA VAL A 53 9.13 -2.22 -1.14
C VAL A 53 9.92 -2.03 0.15
N VAL A 54 9.34 -1.25 1.05
CA VAL A 54 9.92 -0.92 2.35
C VAL A 54 8.93 -1.21 3.47
N GLY A 55 9.46 -1.51 4.65
CA GLY A 55 8.68 -1.52 5.88
C GLY A 55 8.46 -0.09 6.38
N ILE A 56 7.37 0.10 7.12
CA ILE A 56 7.04 1.37 7.77
C ILE A 56 6.74 1.09 9.24
N ARG A 57 7.39 1.86 10.13
CA ARG A 57 7.09 1.89 11.56
C ARG A 57 6.64 3.29 11.95
N VAL A 58 5.59 3.35 12.73
CA VAL A 58 5.02 4.61 13.19
C VAL A 58 4.76 4.54 14.69
N SER A 59 5.16 5.58 15.40
CA SER A 59 4.71 5.86 16.76
C SER A 59 3.80 7.08 16.71
N ALA A 60 2.57 6.93 17.20
CA ALA A 60 1.62 8.03 17.29
C ALA A 60 1.98 8.96 18.45
N ALA A 61 1.61 10.23 18.35
CA ALA A 61 1.81 11.22 19.41
C ALA A 61 1.06 10.83 20.69
N ASP A 62 1.57 11.22 21.84
CA ASP A 62 0.92 10.98 23.12
C ASP A 62 -0.47 11.61 23.15
N GLY A 63 -1.46 10.82 23.54
CA GLY A 63 -2.89 11.22 23.55
C GLY A 63 -3.46 11.43 22.14
N ALA A 64 -2.89 10.82 21.10
CA ALA A 64 -3.47 10.78 19.76
C ALA A 64 -4.83 10.06 19.79
N ARG A 65 -5.87 10.66 19.23
CA ARG A 65 -7.21 10.05 19.15
C ARG A 65 -7.21 8.78 18.31
N SER A 66 -6.41 8.76 17.27
CA SER A 66 -6.25 7.59 16.40
C SER A 66 -5.63 6.39 17.11
N ALA A 67 -4.92 6.60 18.25
CA ALA A 67 -4.33 5.50 19.02
C ALA A 67 -5.37 4.59 19.67
N GLU A 68 -6.57 5.10 19.96
CA GLU A 68 -7.67 4.30 20.54
C GLU A 68 -8.14 3.17 19.60
N THR A 69 -7.98 3.34 18.28
CA THR A 69 -8.46 2.38 17.28
C THR A 69 -7.35 1.71 16.50
N LEU A 70 -6.25 2.41 16.28
CA LEU A 70 -5.11 1.94 15.45
C LEU A 70 -3.90 1.52 16.29
N GLY A 71 -3.93 1.78 17.59
CA GLY A 71 -2.80 1.55 18.49
C GLY A 71 -1.75 2.67 18.43
N GLN A 72 -0.92 2.72 19.50
CA GLN A 72 0.17 3.69 19.62
C GLN A 72 1.32 3.39 18.65
N ARG A 73 1.63 2.11 18.45
CA ARG A 73 2.64 1.64 17.50
C ARG A 73 1.96 0.97 16.33
N ARG A 74 2.36 1.37 15.13
CA ARG A 74 1.80 0.85 13.87
C ARG A 74 2.92 0.42 12.97
N ASN A 75 2.74 -0.73 12.35
CA ASN A 75 3.64 -1.25 11.35
C ASN A 75 2.87 -1.40 10.03
N GLY A 76 3.57 -1.32 8.93
CA GLY A 76 2.99 -1.51 7.62
C GLY A 76 4.05 -1.54 6.55
N SER A 77 3.63 -1.40 5.32
CA SER A 77 4.48 -1.43 4.15
C SER A 77 4.29 -0.16 3.32
N GLY A 78 5.25 0.12 2.48
CA GLY A 78 5.18 1.17 1.49
C GLY A 78 6.00 0.81 0.27
N VAL A 79 5.88 1.60 -0.78
CA VAL A 79 6.60 1.40 -2.03
C VAL A 79 7.14 2.72 -2.56
N LEU A 80 8.36 2.68 -3.06
CA LEU A 80 9.03 3.85 -3.64
C LEU A 80 8.43 4.19 -5.02
N ILE A 81 7.94 5.41 -5.17
CA ILE A 81 7.27 5.90 -6.39
C ILE A 81 7.91 7.15 -7.00
N GLY A 82 8.94 7.72 -6.40
CA GLY A 82 9.60 8.94 -6.85
C GLY A 82 11.11 8.96 -6.61
N GLU A 83 11.84 9.60 -7.53
CA GLU A 83 13.31 9.75 -7.47
C GLU A 83 13.81 10.50 -6.23
N ASP A 84 12.94 11.32 -5.64
CA ASP A 84 13.20 12.07 -4.41
C ASP A 84 12.97 11.23 -3.13
N GLY A 85 12.84 9.91 -3.28
CA GLY A 85 12.56 8.99 -2.19
C GLY A 85 11.10 8.98 -1.73
N LEU A 86 10.17 9.49 -2.56
CA LEU A 86 8.75 9.49 -2.21
C LEU A 86 8.20 8.08 -2.09
N VAL A 87 7.66 7.75 -0.93
CA VAL A 87 7.05 6.45 -0.61
C VAL A 87 5.55 6.58 -0.50
N LEU A 88 4.82 5.73 -1.21
CA LEU A 88 3.38 5.57 -1.12
C LEU A 88 3.02 4.46 -0.13
N THR A 89 2.03 4.70 0.70
CA THR A 89 1.47 3.75 1.66
C THR A 89 -0.03 3.97 1.86
N ILE A 90 -0.62 3.25 2.82
CA ILE A 90 -1.98 3.52 3.29
C ILE A 90 -1.94 4.58 4.43
N GLY A 91 -2.73 5.62 4.30
CA GLY A 91 -2.59 6.84 5.09
C GLY A 91 -2.96 6.73 6.56
N TYR A 92 -3.85 5.79 6.93
CA TYR A 92 -4.20 5.64 8.35
C TYR A 92 -3.00 5.25 9.23
N LEU A 93 -1.93 4.67 8.67
CA LEU A 93 -0.69 4.44 9.39
C LEU A 93 -0.08 5.75 9.90
N LEU A 94 -0.23 6.83 9.14
CA LEU A 94 0.41 8.13 9.37
C LEU A 94 -0.39 9.08 10.26
N LEU A 95 -1.61 8.68 10.66
CA LEU A 95 -2.49 9.52 11.46
C LEU A 95 -1.86 9.88 12.81
N GLU A 96 -1.69 11.19 13.06
CA GLU A 96 -1.13 11.71 14.31
C GLU A 96 0.24 11.10 14.66
N ALA A 97 1.04 10.74 13.63
CA ALA A 97 2.38 10.19 13.80
C ALA A 97 3.33 11.22 14.39
N GLU A 98 4.05 10.86 15.44
CA GLU A 98 5.16 11.65 16.01
C GLU A 98 6.49 11.18 15.43
N GLN A 99 6.67 9.87 15.27
CA GLN A 99 7.86 9.28 14.68
C GLN A 99 7.47 8.33 13.56
N ILE A 100 8.20 8.43 12.46
CA ILE A 100 8.05 7.56 11.30
C ILE A 100 9.42 7.07 10.88
N GLU A 101 9.56 5.78 10.68
CA GLU A 101 10.76 5.13 10.19
C GLU A 101 10.42 4.28 8.96
N ILE A 102 11.26 4.38 7.94
CA ILE A 102 11.32 3.46 6.81
C ILE A 102 12.29 2.35 7.19
N VAL A 103 11.89 1.10 7.00
CA VAL A 103 12.71 -0.10 7.22
C VAL A 103 13.09 -0.67 5.88
N THR A 104 14.38 -0.79 5.63
CA THR A 104 14.92 -1.32 4.37
C THR A 104 15.01 -2.84 4.40
N GLN A 105 15.20 -3.48 3.23
CA GLN A 105 15.30 -4.94 3.10
C GLN A 105 16.44 -5.55 3.95
N ASP A 106 17.50 -4.80 4.22
CA ASP A 106 18.60 -5.19 5.11
C ASP A 106 18.35 -4.80 6.58
N ASN A 107 17.09 -4.55 6.95
CA ASN A 107 16.62 -4.20 8.29
C ASN A 107 17.24 -2.92 8.90
N LYS A 108 17.80 -2.03 8.07
CA LYS A 108 18.19 -0.70 8.52
C LYS A 108 16.98 0.22 8.59
N THR A 109 17.03 1.18 9.51
CA THR A 109 15.98 2.19 9.67
C THR A 109 16.44 3.55 9.17
N VAL A 110 15.58 4.21 8.42
CA VAL A 110 15.78 5.58 7.95
C VAL A 110 14.63 6.43 8.49
N PRO A 111 14.90 7.50 9.26
CA PRO A 111 13.84 8.38 9.74
C PRO A 111 13.15 9.06 8.55
N ALA A 112 11.85 9.23 8.69
CA ALA A 112 11.00 9.80 7.63
C ALA A 112 9.97 10.76 8.21
N ARG A 113 9.36 11.56 7.34
CA ARG A 113 8.23 12.43 7.67
C ARG A 113 7.03 12.13 6.80
N ALA A 114 5.85 12.36 7.34
CA ALA A 114 4.63 12.37 6.55
C ALA A 114 4.66 13.58 5.60
N VAL A 115 4.32 13.35 4.34
CA VAL A 115 4.16 14.40 3.31
C VAL A 115 2.68 14.71 3.14
N ALA A 116 1.86 13.66 3.05
CA ALA A 116 0.43 13.80 2.82
C ALA A 116 -0.37 12.64 3.40
N TYR A 117 -1.62 12.94 3.73
CA TYR A 117 -2.67 11.95 3.95
C TYR A 117 -3.95 12.41 3.24
N ASP A 118 -4.42 11.61 2.31
CA ASP A 118 -5.66 11.87 1.60
C ASP A 118 -6.82 11.05 2.18
N LEU A 119 -7.70 11.71 2.91
CA LEU A 119 -8.85 11.08 3.57
C LEU A 119 -9.84 10.47 2.56
N ALA A 120 -9.96 11.05 1.37
CA ALA A 120 -10.91 10.59 0.37
C ALA A 120 -10.51 9.26 -0.24
N THR A 121 -9.23 9.05 -0.55
CA THR A 121 -8.70 7.82 -1.13
C THR A 121 -8.11 6.87 -0.09
N GLY A 122 -7.66 7.40 1.03
CA GLY A 122 -6.93 6.67 2.04
C GLY A 122 -5.42 6.56 1.79
N PHE A 123 -4.87 7.18 0.74
CA PHE A 123 -3.42 7.17 0.49
C PHE A 123 -2.65 8.02 1.49
N GLY A 124 -1.43 7.57 1.78
CA GLY A 124 -0.44 8.31 2.54
C GLY A 124 0.88 8.43 1.77
N LEU A 125 1.54 9.57 1.90
CA LEU A 125 2.86 9.80 1.34
C LEU A 125 3.85 10.09 2.45
N LEU A 126 5.02 9.48 2.37
CA LEU A 126 6.15 9.78 3.23
C LEU A 126 7.38 10.17 2.40
N ARG A 127 8.31 10.87 3.06
CA ARG A 127 9.63 11.15 2.50
C ARG A 127 10.70 10.86 3.56
N PRO A 128 11.78 10.16 3.21
CA PRO A 128 12.90 9.96 4.13
C PRO A 128 13.58 11.30 4.44
N LEU A 129 14.09 11.44 5.65
CA LEU A 129 14.87 12.61 6.09
C LEU A 129 16.35 12.48 5.72
N LEU A 130 16.81 11.27 5.43
CA LEU A 130 18.15 10.94 4.94
C LEU A 130 18.02 10.17 3.62
N PRO A 131 19.02 10.22 2.74
CA PRO A 131 19.00 9.42 1.51
C PRO A 131 18.77 7.94 1.80
N LEU A 132 17.91 7.32 1.01
CA LEU A 132 17.74 5.86 1.04
C LEU A 132 19.01 5.18 0.51
N PRO A 133 19.32 3.95 0.96
CA PRO A 133 20.35 3.15 0.35
C PRO A 133 20.16 3.01 -1.17
N LYS A 134 21.27 2.99 -1.91
CA LYS A 134 21.25 2.97 -3.37
C LYS A 134 20.47 1.78 -3.92
N GLU A 135 20.58 0.65 -3.25
CA GLU A 135 19.91 -0.62 -3.55
C GLU A 135 18.38 -0.53 -3.54
N ILE A 136 17.82 0.52 -2.92
CA ILE A 136 16.38 0.81 -2.92
C ILE A 136 16.08 2.00 -3.81
N ALA A 137 16.89 3.05 -3.72
CA ALA A 137 16.67 4.31 -4.43
C ALA A 137 16.64 4.15 -5.96
N GLU A 138 17.27 3.11 -6.51
CA GLU A 138 17.27 2.82 -7.95
C GLU A 138 16.01 2.05 -8.43
N HIS A 139 15.17 1.55 -7.49
CA HIS A 139 14.00 0.75 -7.82
C HIS A 139 12.69 1.54 -7.63
N ILE A 140 12.42 2.47 -8.55
CA ILE A 140 11.17 3.23 -8.56
C ILE A 140 10.15 2.47 -9.39
N VAL A 141 8.96 2.23 -8.82
CA VAL A 141 7.90 1.52 -9.54
C VAL A 141 7.05 2.47 -10.38
N ALA A 142 6.71 2.01 -11.58
CA ALA A 142 5.73 2.70 -12.41
C ALA A 142 4.32 2.45 -11.86
N LEU A 143 3.49 3.50 -11.92
CA LEU A 143 2.07 3.36 -11.62
C LEU A 143 1.38 2.67 -12.80
N GLY A 144 0.70 1.55 -12.54
CA GLY A 144 -0.08 0.79 -13.52
C GLY A 144 -1.47 1.36 -13.74
N ASP A 145 -2.28 0.64 -14.50
CA ASP A 145 -3.66 0.99 -14.84
C ASP A 145 -4.58 -0.18 -14.47
N THR A 146 -5.60 0.09 -13.67
CA THR A 146 -6.52 -0.96 -13.22
C THR A 146 -7.75 -1.10 -14.09
N ARG A 147 -7.96 -0.22 -15.08
CA ARG A 147 -9.17 -0.21 -15.93
C ARG A 147 -9.32 -1.50 -16.72
N GLU A 148 -8.22 -2.02 -17.25
CA GLU A 148 -8.17 -3.23 -18.08
C GLU A 148 -8.07 -4.53 -17.26
N LEU A 149 -7.82 -4.47 -15.94
CA LEU A 149 -7.70 -5.64 -15.09
C LEU A 149 -9.02 -6.42 -15.01
N LYS A 150 -8.93 -7.73 -15.18
CA LYS A 150 -10.08 -8.65 -15.18
C LYS A 150 -10.00 -9.63 -13.99
N PRO A 151 -11.14 -10.06 -13.45
CA PRO A 151 -11.16 -11.15 -12.48
C PRO A 151 -10.42 -12.39 -13.02
N GLY A 152 -9.64 -13.03 -12.15
CA GLY A 152 -8.78 -14.17 -12.46
C GLY A 152 -7.33 -13.81 -12.77
N GLU A 153 -7.01 -12.56 -13.09
CA GLU A 153 -5.62 -12.14 -13.35
C GLU A 153 -4.72 -12.36 -12.13
N ALA A 154 -3.54 -12.91 -12.40
CA ALA A 154 -2.51 -13.14 -11.39
C ALA A 154 -1.81 -11.84 -11.03
N LEU A 155 -1.67 -11.60 -9.73
CA LEU A 155 -1.10 -10.41 -9.14
C LEU A 155 -0.09 -10.81 -8.06
N MET A 156 0.87 -9.94 -7.77
CA MET A 156 1.84 -10.09 -6.70
C MET A 156 1.62 -9.01 -5.65
N ALA A 157 1.40 -9.41 -4.41
CA ALA A 157 1.38 -8.49 -3.28
C ALA A 157 2.63 -8.70 -2.42
N VAL A 158 3.21 -7.61 -1.94
CA VAL A 158 4.46 -7.63 -1.18
C VAL A 158 4.30 -6.86 0.11
N THR A 159 4.78 -7.42 1.22
CA THR A 159 4.93 -6.68 2.47
C THR A 159 6.39 -6.32 2.70
N GLY A 160 6.63 -5.14 3.20
CA GLY A 160 7.98 -4.71 3.57
C GLY A 160 8.45 -5.33 4.88
N PRO A 161 9.75 -5.24 5.20
CA PRO A 161 10.32 -5.74 6.42
C PRO A 161 9.64 -5.20 7.67
N GLN A 162 9.44 -6.08 8.66
CA GLN A 162 8.83 -5.78 9.94
C GLN A 162 9.76 -6.27 11.06
N PRO A 163 9.56 -5.85 12.32
CA PRO A 163 10.32 -6.45 13.43
C PRO A 163 10.16 -7.98 13.43
N ASN A 164 11.28 -8.70 13.29
CA ASN A 164 11.35 -10.17 13.24
C ASN A 164 10.74 -10.83 11.98
N ASN A 165 10.56 -10.08 10.89
CA ASN A 165 10.10 -10.60 9.61
C ASN A 165 10.70 -9.78 8.46
N ASP A 166 11.31 -10.44 7.48
CA ASP A 166 11.94 -9.80 6.32
C ASP A 166 10.94 -9.33 5.25
N GLY A 167 9.63 -9.46 5.53
CA GLY A 167 8.56 -9.23 4.57
C GLY A 167 8.19 -10.52 3.81
N ASP A 168 7.06 -10.49 3.13
CA ASP A 168 6.52 -11.64 2.42
C ASP A 168 6.10 -11.26 1.00
N ILE A 169 6.30 -12.17 0.06
CA ILE A 169 5.78 -12.10 -1.30
C ILE A 169 4.63 -13.10 -1.42
N ALA A 170 3.46 -12.62 -1.78
CA ALA A 170 2.28 -13.44 -1.97
C ALA A 170 1.73 -13.31 -3.38
N MET A 171 1.58 -14.46 -4.06
CA MET A 171 0.83 -14.51 -5.33
C MET A 171 -0.66 -14.62 -5.01
N THR A 172 -1.42 -13.73 -5.59
CA THR A 172 -2.87 -13.65 -5.42
C THR A 172 -3.56 -13.46 -6.78
N ARG A 173 -4.88 -13.37 -6.80
CA ARG A 173 -5.64 -13.10 -8.03
C ARG A 173 -6.68 -12.04 -7.77
N LEU A 174 -6.93 -11.20 -8.77
CA LEU A 174 -8.09 -10.32 -8.74
C LEU A 174 -9.38 -11.17 -8.72
N VAL A 175 -10.23 -10.95 -7.74
CA VAL A 175 -11.53 -11.63 -7.62
C VAL A 175 -12.66 -10.72 -8.07
N SER A 176 -12.67 -9.47 -7.61
CA SER A 176 -13.68 -8.50 -8.00
C SER A 176 -13.15 -7.07 -7.95
N LYS A 177 -13.82 -6.20 -8.71
CA LYS A 177 -13.69 -4.75 -8.64
C LYS A 177 -15.08 -4.21 -8.32
N ARG A 178 -15.24 -3.54 -7.19
CA ARG A 178 -16.54 -3.03 -6.76
C ARG A 178 -16.40 -1.88 -5.79
N ALA A 179 -17.48 -1.13 -5.59
CA ALA A 179 -17.55 -0.11 -4.56
C ALA A 179 -17.29 -0.70 -3.17
N PHE A 180 -16.68 0.09 -2.31
CA PHE A 180 -16.43 -0.24 -0.92
C PHE A 180 -16.78 0.94 -0.02
N SER A 181 -17.60 0.68 1.00
CA SER A 181 -17.90 1.62 2.08
C SER A 181 -17.40 1.06 3.40
N GLY A 182 -16.45 1.75 4.02
CA GLY A 182 -15.96 1.44 5.37
C GLY A 182 -16.91 1.98 6.44
N THR A 183 -16.95 1.33 7.59
CA THR A 183 -17.80 1.75 8.70
C THR A 183 -17.43 3.12 9.30
N TRP A 184 -16.25 3.67 8.96
CA TRP A 184 -15.63 4.88 9.52
C TRP A 184 -15.71 6.12 8.60
N GLU A 185 -16.81 6.32 7.92
CA GLU A 185 -17.03 7.42 6.95
C GLU A 185 -16.03 7.39 5.79
N TYR A 186 -15.92 6.24 5.15
CA TYR A 186 -15.03 6.01 4.01
C TYR A 186 -15.78 5.34 2.86
N HIS A 187 -15.56 5.82 1.64
CA HIS A 187 -16.12 5.22 0.43
C HIS A 187 -15.20 5.42 -0.77
N ILE A 188 -15.03 4.38 -1.54
CA ILE A 188 -14.41 4.42 -2.88
C ILE A 188 -15.28 3.66 -3.87
N GLU A 189 -15.38 4.19 -5.10
CA GLU A 189 -16.28 3.66 -6.14
C GLU A 189 -15.82 2.31 -6.70
N SER A 190 -14.53 2.05 -6.68
CA SER A 190 -13.96 0.83 -7.25
C SER A 190 -12.72 0.40 -6.48
N ALA A 191 -12.90 -0.46 -5.50
CA ALA A 191 -11.80 -1.15 -4.81
C ALA A 191 -11.44 -2.44 -5.54
N LEU A 192 -10.18 -2.88 -5.40
CA LEU A 192 -9.71 -4.17 -5.90
C LEU A 192 -9.79 -5.19 -4.76
N PHE A 193 -10.39 -6.34 -5.04
CA PHE A 193 -10.45 -7.45 -4.08
C PHE A 193 -9.72 -8.65 -4.63
N THR A 194 -8.80 -9.19 -3.84
CA THR A 194 -7.95 -10.33 -4.23
C THR A 194 -8.13 -11.51 -3.29
N SER A 195 -7.87 -12.71 -3.78
CA SER A 195 -7.84 -13.96 -3.02
C SER A 195 -6.85 -14.94 -3.69
N PRO A 196 -6.11 -15.78 -2.94
CA PRO A 196 -6.12 -15.91 -1.48
C PRO A 196 -5.61 -14.66 -0.76
N PRO A 197 -5.94 -14.50 0.53
CA PRO A 197 -5.44 -13.38 1.32
C PRO A 197 -3.93 -13.50 1.55
N ILE A 198 -3.27 -12.35 1.68
CA ILE A 198 -1.90 -12.31 2.15
C ILE A 198 -1.91 -12.70 3.63
N THR A 199 -1.32 -13.85 3.92
CA THR A 199 -1.14 -14.34 5.30
C THR A 199 0.28 -14.04 5.74
N VAL A 200 0.50 -12.88 6.31
CA VAL A 200 1.82 -12.48 6.82
C VAL A 200 2.01 -13.05 8.22
N SER A 201 3.17 -13.63 8.50
CA SER A 201 3.62 -13.91 9.86
C SER A 201 3.77 -12.60 10.62
N GLY A 202 2.74 -12.25 11.42
CA GLY A 202 2.66 -10.94 12.10
C GLY A 202 1.51 -10.04 11.62
N GLY A 203 0.76 -10.45 10.60
CA GLY A 203 -0.62 -10.00 10.35
C GLY A 203 -0.83 -8.63 9.70
N ASN A 204 0.19 -7.92 9.22
CA ASN A 204 -0.04 -6.57 8.75
C ASN A 204 0.27 -6.37 7.25
N HIS A 205 -0.78 -6.42 6.42
CA HIS A 205 -0.75 -6.09 5.01
C HIS A 205 -1.07 -4.60 4.72
N SER A 206 -1.18 -3.78 5.77
CA SER A 206 -1.43 -2.34 5.65
C SER A 206 -0.35 -1.66 4.81
N GLY A 207 -0.74 -1.02 3.73
CA GLY A 207 0.19 -0.35 2.83
C GLY A 207 0.95 -1.28 1.87
N ALA A 208 0.72 -2.60 1.91
CA ALA A 208 1.34 -3.55 0.99
C ALA A 208 1.02 -3.20 -0.47
N PRO A 209 2.04 -2.98 -1.34
CA PRO A 209 1.78 -2.76 -2.75
C PRO A 209 1.31 -4.03 -3.45
N LEU A 210 0.43 -3.84 -4.42
CA LEU A 210 -0.07 -4.85 -5.34
C LEU A 210 0.45 -4.57 -6.74
N PHE A 211 1.08 -5.57 -7.36
CA PHE A 211 1.71 -5.44 -8.67
C PHE A 211 1.04 -6.35 -9.70
N ASN A 212 0.99 -5.87 -10.95
CA ASN A 212 0.65 -6.70 -12.11
C ASN A 212 1.89 -7.49 -12.58
N GLN A 213 1.72 -8.33 -13.62
CA GLN A 213 2.80 -9.15 -14.18
C GLN A 213 3.94 -8.34 -14.85
N LYS A 214 3.74 -7.05 -15.07
CA LYS A 214 4.77 -6.14 -15.58
C LYS A 214 5.56 -5.45 -14.45
N GLY A 215 5.28 -5.75 -13.19
CA GLY A 215 5.87 -5.06 -12.04
C GLY A 215 5.32 -3.65 -11.82
N GLU A 216 4.23 -3.27 -12.49
CA GLU A 216 3.59 -1.98 -12.29
C GLU A 216 2.70 -2.02 -11.04
N LEU A 217 2.76 -0.96 -10.25
CA LEU A 217 1.93 -0.80 -9.06
C LEU A 217 0.47 -0.54 -9.46
N ILE A 218 -0.46 -1.37 -8.99
CA ILE A 218 -1.88 -1.25 -9.28
C ILE A 218 -2.76 -0.96 -8.07
N GLY A 219 -2.26 -1.17 -6.85
CA GLY A 219 -3.03 -0.88 -5.64
C GLY A 219 -2.20 -0.90 -4.37
N ILE A 220 -2.77 -0.35 -3.30
CA ILE A 220 -2.20 -0.32 -1.96
C ILE A 220 -3.14 -1.04 -0.99
N GLY A 221 -2.60 -2.00 -0.24
CA GLY A 221 -3.32 -2.84 0.71
C GLY A 221 -3.91 -2.03 1.86
N SER A 222 -5.18 -2.27 2.13
CA SER A 222 -5.93 -1.60 3.19
C SER A 222 -6.53 -2.58 4.19
N LEU A 223 -7.31 -3.54 3.75
CA LEU A 223 -8.11 -4.39 4.64
C LEU A 223 -8.01 -5.88 4.29
N LEU A 224 -8.10 -6.71 5.32
CA LEU A 224 -8.50 -8.10 5.19
C LEU A 224 -10.03 -8.16 5.16
N VAL A 225 -10.59 -8.92 4.22
CA VAL A 225 -12.04 -9.07 4.07
C VAL A 225 -12.45 -10.54 4.14
N ALA A 226 -13.60 -10.80 4.73
CA ALA A 226 -14.13 -12.15 4.85
C ALA A 226 -14.65 -12.69 3.51
N ASP A 227 -15.06 -11.80 2.60
CA ASP A 227 -15.54 -12.13 1.26
C ASP A 227 -15.03 -11.15 0.21
N ALA A 228 -14.01 -11.57 -0.52
CA ALA A 228 -13.45 -10.81 -1.65
C ALA A 228 -14.35 -10.84 -2.89
N SER A 229 -15.24 -11.83 -3.02
CA SER A 229 -16.14 -11.97 -4.16
C SER A 229 -17.31 -10.97 -4.10
N GLY A 230 -17.75 -10.61 -2.90
CA GLY A 230 -18.93 -9.78 -2.68
C GLY A 230 -20.25 -10.49 -2.97
N ALA A 231 -20.21 -11.83 -3.04
CA ALA A 231 -21.37 -12.67 -3.39
C ALA A 231 -21.74 -13.63 -2.25
N ASP A 232 -21.41 -13.29 -1.01
CA ASP A 232 -21.60 -14.12 0.21
C ASP A 232 -20.98 -15.52 0.14
N LYS A 233 -19.93 -15.68 -0.69
CA LYS A 233 -19.25 -16.97 -0.92
C LYS A 233 -18.22 -17.32 0.15
N LYS A 234 -18.08 -16.47 1.19
CA LYS A 234 -17.06 -16.65 2.25
C LYS A 234 -15.67 -16.91 1.70
N GLN A 235 -15.28 -16.13 0.69
CA GLN A 235 -13.98 -16.20 0.07
C GLN A 235 -13.06 -15.13 0.68
N PRO A 236 -12.26 -15.48 1.70
CA PRO A 236 -11.39 -14.50 2.35
C PRO A 236 -10.37 -13.92 1.38
N GLY A 237 -10.02 -12.67 1.58
CA GLY A 237 -9.09 -11.96 0.71
C GLY A 237 -8.68 -10.62 1.26
N ASN A 238 -8.05 -9.81 0.41
CA ASN A 238 -7.65 -8.46 0.76
C ASN A 238 -8.35 -7.43 -0.13
N MET A 239 -8.56 -6.25 0.42
CA MET A 239 -8.99 -5.08 -0.30
C MET A 239 -7.82 -4.14 -0.52
N PHE A 240 -7.66 -3.68 -1.75
CA PHE A 240 -6.64 -2.70 -2.15
C PHE A 240 -7.31 -1.45 -2.71
N VAL A 241 -6.73 -0.30 -2.39
CA VAL A 241 -7.09 0.98 -2.99
C VAL A 241 -6.38 1.09 -4.34
N PRO A 242 -7.10 1.24 -5.47
CA PRO A 242 -6.50 1.27 -6.78
C PRO A 242 -5.67 2.53 -7.02
N VAL A 243 -4.48 2.36 -7.61
CA VAL A 243 -3.52 3.45 -7.84
C VAL A 243 -4.03 4.50 -8.83
N ASP A 244 -5.03 4.18 -9.64
CA ASP A 244 -5.67 5.14 -10.54
C ASP A 244 -6.25 6.35 -9.79
N LEU A 245 -6.63 6.16 -8.53
CA LEU A 245 -7.12 7.24 -7.66
C LEU A 245 -5.99 8.19 -7.23
N LEU A 246 -4.72 7.75 -7.26
CA LEU A 246 -3.58 8.56 -6.88
C LEU A 246 -3.17 9.54 -7.99
N ARG A 247 -3.15 9.08 -9.25
CA ARG A 247 -2.63 9.89 -10.38
C ARG A 247 -3.19 11.31 -10.43
N PRO A 248 -4.52 11.53 -10.37
CA PRO A 248 -5.08 12.87 -10.49
C PRO A 248 -4.83 13.77 -9.28
N ILE A 249 -4.44 13.21 -8.13
CA ILE A 249 -4.30 13.97 -6.87
C ILE A 249 -2.85 14.02 -6.36
N LEU A 250 -1.91 13.28 -6.96
CA LEU A 250 -0.54 13.15 -6.45
C LEU A 250 0.17 14.50 -6.28
N ALA A 251 0.09 15.35 -7.31
CA ALA A 251 0.71 16.68 -7.25
C ALA A 251 0.09 17.56 -6.15
N GLU A 252 -1.23 17.52 -6.02
CA GLU A 252 -1.96 18.27 -4.99
C GLU A 252 -1.62 17.75 -3.58
N MET A 253 -1.55 16.42 -3.40
CA MET A 253 -1.12 15.81 -2.13
C MET A 253 0.29 16.27 -1.74
N GLN A 254 1.23 16.30 -2.68
CA GLN A 254 2.59 16.75 -2.40
C GLN A 254 2.68 18.25 -2.03
N GLN A 255 1.83 19.07 -2.62
CA GLN A 255 1.82 20.53 -2.39
C GLN A 255 1.05 20.94 -1.13
N SER A 256 -0.11 20.30 -0.89
CA SER A 256 -1.09 20.73 0.12
C SER A 256 -1.26 19.74 1.26
N GLY A 257 -0.61 18.57 1.20
CA GLY A 257 -0.73 17.50 2.19
C GLY A 257 -1.99 16.64 2.04
N MET A 258 -2.93 17.01 1.16
CA MET A 258 -4.17 16.27 0.88
C MET A 258 -4.79 16.77 -0.43
N SER A 259 -5.77 16.04 -0.98
CA SER A 259 -6.61 16.52 -2.08
C SER A 259 -7.80 17.35 -1.57
N GLN A 260 -8.38 18.18 -2.44
CA GLN A 260 -9.61 18.93 -2.14
C GLN A 260 -10.77 18.01 -1.72
N LYS A 261 -10.84 16.81 -2.29
CA LYS A 261 -11.86 15.80 -1.94
C LYS A 261 -11.76 15.31 -0.49
N SER A 262 -10.63 15.50 0.17
CA SER A 262 -10.43 15.18 1.58
C SER A 262 -11.06 16.19 2.51
N ARG A 263 -11.31 17.42 2.05
CA ARG A 263 -12.05 18.45 2.76
C ARG A 263 -13.55 18.22 2.61
N ARG A 264 -14.06 17.28 3.36
CA ARG A 264 -15.47 16.89 3.33
C ARG A 264 -16.04 16.82 4.74
N PRO A 265 -17.38 16.99 4.90
CA PRO A 265 -18.03 16.88 6.19
C PRO A 265 -17.69 15.56 6.88
N TRP A 266 -17.33 15.65 8.15
CA TRP A 266 -17.13 14.53 9.04
C TRP A 266 -18.11 14.65 10.22
N LEU A 267 -18.81 13.57 10.52
CA LEU A 267 -19.80 13.53 11.60
C LEU A 267 -19.23 12.92 12.88
N GLY A 268 -18.20 12.09 12.74
CA GLY A 268 -17.63 11.34 13.86
C GLY A 268 -18.45 10.10 14.22
N VAL A 269 -18.97 9.39 13.21
CA VAL A 269 -19.75 8.16 13.41
C VAL A 269 -18.99 6.94 12.87
N THR A 270 -19.18 5.82 13.53
CA THR A 270 -18.91 4.50 12.99
C THR A 270 -20.26 3.84 12.77
N SER A 271 -20.57 3.45 11.53
CA SER A 271 -21.88 2.95 11.14
C SER A 271 -21.81 1.65 10.35
N SER A 272 -22.88 0.89 10.34
CA SER A 272 -23.05 -0.33 9.53
C SER A 272 -24.38 -0.28 8.81
N ASP A 273 -24.45 -0.86 7.61
CA ASP A 273 -25.69 -1.01 6.83
C ASP A 273 -26.19 -2.46 6.76
N GLN A 274 -25.68 -3.31 7.64
CA GLN A 274 -26.17 -4.69 7.75
C GLN A 274 -27.67 -4.70 8.07
N GLY A 275 -28.42 -5.49 7.32
CA GLY A 275 -29.88 -5.56 7.44
C GLY A 275 -30.63 -4.40 6.78
N GLY A 276 -30.01 -3.72 5.77
CA GLY A 276 -30.69 -2.71 4.94
C GLY A 276 -31.04 -1.42 5.67
N ARG A 277 -30.29 -1.06 6.69
CA ARG A 277 -30.46 0.18 7.47
C ARG A 277 -29.11 0.70 7.97
N VAL A 278 -28.91 2.00 7.96
CA VAL A 278 -27.71 2.65 8.49
C VAL A 278 -27.81 2.76 10.01
N GLN A 279 -27.11 1.88 10.71
CA GLN A 279 -27.07 1.87 12.17
C GLN A 279 -25.76 2.45 12.68
N VAL A 280 -25.84 3.38 13.63
CA VAL A 280 -24.70 3.94 14.34
C VAL A 280 -24.18 2.91 15.34
N LEU A 281 -22.94 2.46 15.16
CA LEU A 281 -22.25 1.52 16.06
C LEU A 281 -21.51 2.26 17.18
N ARG A 282 -20.93 3.42 16.85
CA ARG A 282 -20.16 4.25 17.78
C ARG A 282 -20.18 5.71 17.33
N VAL A 283 -20.07 6.63 18.28
CA VAL A 283 -19.82 8.05 18.05
C VAL A 283 -18.46 8.45 18.62
N SER A 284 -17.74 9.30 17.92
CA SER A 284 -16.43 9.82 18.35
C SER A 284 -16.60 10.79 19.51
N LYS A 285 -15.80 10.63 20.57
CA LYS A 285 -15.84 11.50 21.74
C LYS A 285 -15.55 12.95 21.36
N GLY A 286 -16.43 13.86 21.74
CA GLY A 286 -16.34 15.29 21.41
C GLY A 286 -16.57 15.60 19.93
N GLY A 287 -16.97 14.62 19.11
CA GLY A 287 -17.26 14.85 17.69
C GLY A 287 -18.69 15.38 17.44
N PRO A 288 -18.96 15.88 16.22
CA PRO A 288 -20.23 16.50 15.86
C PRO A 288 -21.45 15.65 16.20
N ALA A 289 -21.43 14.36 15.86
CA ALA A 289 -22.54 13.45 16.14
C ALA A 289 -22.83 13.31 17.63
N GLN A 290 -21.78 13.18 18.47
CA GLN A 290 -21.97 13.09 19.92
C GLN A 290 -22.55 14.36 20.49
N LEU A 291 -22.03 15.52 20.08
CA LEU A 291 -22.48 16.83 20.56
C LEU A 291 -23.95 17.09 20.18
N ALA A 292 -24.39 16.58 19.03
CA ALA A 292 -25.77 16.66 18.57
C ALA A 292 -26.72 15.63 19.22
N GLY A 293 -26.17 14.73 20.06
CA GLY A 293 -26.99 13.74 20.79
C GLY A 293 -27.21 12.42 20.10
N LEU A 294 -26.46 12.12 19.01
CA LEU A 294 -26.43 10.77 18.44
C LEU A 294 -25.75 9.79 19.40
N ARG A 295 -26.21 8.54 19.37
CA ARG A 295 -25.72 7.47 20.24
C ARG A 295 -25.56 6.16 19.46
N ALA A 296 -24.75 5.25 19.99
CA ALA A 296 -24.71 3.89 19.51
C ALA A 296 -26.10 3.25 19.60
N GLY A 297 -26.48 2.52 18.54
CA GLY A 297 -27.79 1.90 18.39
C GLY A 297 -28.80 2.71 17.56
N ASP A 298 -28.57 4.01 17.38
CA ASP A 298 -29.43 4.85 16.56
C ASP A 298 -29.44 4.39 15.10
N VAL A 299 -30.57 4.56 14.42
CA VAL A 299 -30.72 4.26 12.98
C VAL A 299 -30.93 5.54 12.21
N VAL A 300 -30.00 5.88 11.31
CA VAL A 300 -30.13 7.01 10.40
C VAL A 300 -31.07 6.60 9.26
N MET A 301 -32.20 7.27 9.14
CA MET A 301 -33.23 7.00 8.16
C MET A 301 -33.13 7.92 6.93
N ALA A 302 -32.74 9.18 7.15
CA ALA A 302 -32.61 10.17 6.08
C ALA A 302 -31.53 11.22 6.42
N VAL A 303 -30.97 11.81 5.37
CA VAL A 303 -30.09 12.99 5.40
C VAL A 303 -30.79 14.11 4.63
N ASP A 304 -31.06 15.24 5.28
CA ASP A 304 -31.84 16.38 4.75
C ASP A 304 -33.13 15.96 4.04
N GLY A 305 -33.87 15.06 4.67
CA GLY A 305 -35.12 14.51 4.15
C GLY A 305 -34.98 13.44 3.07
N VAL A 306 -33.77 13.16 2.56
CA VAL A 306 -33.52 12.13 1.57
C VAL A 306 -33.24 10.78 2.27
N PRO A 307 -34.08 9.74 2.05
CA PRO A 307 -33.89 8.42 2.67
C PRO A 307 -32.54 7.79 2.34
N VAL A 308 -31.92 7.12 3.34
CA VAL A 308 -30.69 6.37 3.19
C VAL A 308 -30.84 4.97 3.81
N ALA A 309 -30.31 3.95 3.11
CA ALA A 309 -30.38 2.56 3.56
C ALA A 309 -29.00 1.86 3.54
N THR A 310 -28.03 2.45 2.85
CA THR A 310 -26.65 1.93 2.74
C THR A 310 -25.64 2.96 3.19
N LEU A 311 -24.45 2.51 3.63
CA LEU A 311 -23.34 3.40 3.97
C LEU A 311 -22.95 4.27 2.77
N GLU A 312 -22.97 3.72 1.57
CA GLU A 312 -22.70 4.47 0.34
C GLU A 312 -23.64 5.66 0.17
N THR A 313 -24.96 5.41 0.20
CA THR A 313 -25.94 6.49 0.05
C THR A 313 -25.86 7.49 1.19
N PHE A 314 -25.65 7.03 2.42
CA PHE A 314 -25.45 7.87 3.58
C PHE A 314 -24.25 8.81 3.42
N TYR A 315 -23.07 8.26 3.11
CA TYR A 315 -21.86 9.06 2.99
C TYR A 315 -21.92 10.02 1.79
N LYS A 316 -22.40 9.57 0.63
CA LYS A 316 -22.56 10.44 -0.54
C LYS A 316 -23.48 11.62 -0.24
N LYS A 317 -24.55 11.42 0.51
CA LYS A 317 -25.46 12.51 0.92
C LYS A 317 -24.82 13.45 1.93
N VAL A 318 -24.06 12.94 2.90
CA VAL A 318 -23.31 13.76 3.85
C VAL A 318 -22.24 14.59 3.15
N TRP A 319 -21.55 14.04 2.14
CA TRP A 319 -20.45 14.72 1.45
C TRP A 319 -20.90 15.59 0.26
N ASP A 320 -22.15 15.51 -0.15
CA ASP A 320 -22.73 16.39 -1.17
C ASP A 320 -22.96 17.79 -0.57
N ARG A 321 -21.86 18.48 -0.22
CA ARG A 321 -21.86 19.79 0.42
C ARG A 321 -20.73 20.67 -0.11
N ALA A 322 -20.99 21.97 -0.13
CA ALA A 322 -19.99 22.95 -0.54
C ALA A 322 -18.90 23.19 0.53
N SER A 323 -19.19 22.90 1.80
CA SER A 323 -18.27 23.15 2.92
C SER A 323 -18.17 21.96 3.86
N PRO A 324 -16.98 21.65 4.39
CA PRO A 324 -16.78 20.58 5.37
C PRO A 324 -17.45 20.86 6.73
N ASP A 325 -17.75 22.11 7.05
CA ASP A 325 -18.42 22.53 8.28
C ASP A 325 -19.92 22.80 8.08
N ALA A 326 -20.51 22.19 7.06
CA ALA A 326 -21.93 22.34 6.74
C ALA A 326 -22.84 21.86 7.89
N GLU A 327 -23.99 22.49 8.00
CA GLU A 327 -25.09 22.00 8.82
C GLU A 327 -25.82 20.88 8.08
N ILE A 328 -26.09 19.78 8.79
CA ILE A 328 -26.71 18.57 8.24
C ILE A 328 -27.85 18.15 9.16
N THR A 329 -29.00 17.89 8.56
CA THR A 329 -30.16 17.37 9.27
C THR A 329 -30.29 15.87 9.08
N LEU A 330 -30.21 15.11 10.16
CA LEU A 330 -30.43 13.67 10.16
C LEU A 330 -31.83 13.34 10.71
N THR A 331 -32.62 12.55 9.97
CA THR A 331 -33.78 11.87 10.53
C THR A 331 -33.30 10.57 11.15
N VAL A 332 -33.45 10.43 12.46
CA VAL A 332 -32.87 9.32 13.23
C VAL A 332 -33.96 8.66 14.06
N ARG A 333 -33.95 7.33 14.09
CA ARG A 333 -34.73 6.56 15.04
C ARG A 333 -33.86 6.22 16.26
N GLN A 334 -34.29 6.72 17.44
CA GLN A 334 -33.67 6.45 18.74
C GLN A 334 -34.65 5.63 19.57
N GLY A 335 -34.43 4.31 19.72
CA GLY A 335 -35.43 3.40 20.24
C GLY A 335 -36.69 3.38 19.37
N ASP A 336 -37.84 3.74 19.93
CA ASP A 336 -39.10 3.78 19.18
C ASP A 336 -39.45 5.18 18.65
N GLU A 337 -38.67 6.19 18.99
CA GLU A 337 -38.94 7.57 18.57
C GLU A 337 -38.17 7.94 17.32
N VAL A 338 -38.83 8.64 16.39
CA VAL A 338 -38.19 9.26 15.23
C VAL A 338 -37.98 10.75 15.52
N LYS A 339 -36.73 11.18 15.37
CA LYS A 339 -36.32 12.57 15.70
C LYS A 339 -35.56 13.16 14.50
N SER A 340 -35.65 14.49 14.41
CA SER A 340 -34.77 15.27 13.55
C SER A 340 -33.63 15.80 14.43
N ILE A 341 -32.40 15.50 14.03
CA ILE A 341 -31.16 15.95 14.68
C ILE A 341 -30.41 16.82 13.71
N VAL A 342 -30.21 18.08 14.07
CA VAL A 342 -29.36 19.01 13.32
C VAL A 342 -27.98 19.01 13.93
N LEU A 343 -26.96 18.81 13.11
CA LEU A 343 -25.57 18.86 13.54
C LEU A 343 -24.73 19.69 12.58
N LYS A 344 -23.72 20.33 13.10
CA LYS A 344 -22.68 21.01 12.31
C LYS A 344 -21.52 20.05 12.13
N ALA A 345 -21.25 19.64 10.89
CA ALA A 345 -20.10 18.78 10.56
C ALA A 345 -18.77 19.52 10.78
N GLU A 346 -17.68 18.81 10.76
CA GLU A 346 -16.33 19.36 10.89
C GLU A 346 -15.42 18.84 9.77
N ASP A 347 -14.38 19.61 9.44
CA ASP A 347 -13.26 19.08 8.66
C ASP A 347 -12.41 18.18 9.57
N ARG A 348 -12.46 16.87 9.31
CA ARG A 348 -11.72 15.89 10.10
C ARG A 348 -10.22 16.18 10.16
N MET A 349 -9.65 16.73 9.10
CA MET A 349 -8.22 17.01 9.02
C MET A 349 -7.78 18.10 10.00
N LEU A 350 -8.71 18.98 10.42
CA LEU A 350 -8.45 19.99 11.44
C LEU A 350 -8.54 19.44 12.86
N THR A 351 -9.18 18.29 13.06
CA THR A 351 -9.37 17.67 14.39
C THR A 351 -8.22 16.74 14.79
N LEU A 352 -7.36 16.37 13.84
CA LEU A 352 -6.21 15.51 14.07
C LEU A 352 -5.03 16.31 14.64
N LYS A 353 -4.31 15.71 15.58
CA LYS A 353 -3.06 16.29 16.08
C LYS A 353 -2.06 16.35 14.94
N LYS A 354 -1.52 17.53 14.69
CA LYS A 354 -0.37 17.67 13.79
C LYS A 354 0.87 17.22 14.54
N PRO A 355 1.82 16.51 13.87
CA PRO A 355 3.11 16.24 14.49
C PRO A 355 3.74 17.56 14.91
N ALA A 356 4.45 17.53 16.04
CA ALA A 356 5.26 18.67 16.42
C ALA A 356 6.21 18.95 15.25
N SER A 357 6.14 20.14 14.67
CA SER A 357 7.03 20.54 13.57
C SER A 357 8.46 20.46 14.09
N ILE A 358 9.26 19.61 13.44
CA ILE A 358 10.72 19.59 13.58
C ILE A 358 11.28 20.79 12.83
#